data_7ce47d827056a3ae1192f9f9c010c069
#
_entry.id   7ce47d827056a3ae1192f9f9c010c069
#
_cell.length_a   1.000
_cell.length_b   1.000
_cell.length_c   1.000
_cell.angle_alpha   90.00
_cell.angle_beta   90.00
_cell.angle_gamma   90.00
#
_symmetry.space_group_name_H-M   'P 1'
#
loop_
_entity.id
_entity.type
_entity.pdbx_description
1 polymer ?
#
loop_
_entity_poly.entity_id
_entity_poly.type
_entity_poly.pdbx_seq_one_letter_code
_entity_poly.pdbx_strand_id
1 'polypeptide(L)'
;MRLRGSIRTLALFFCAFQLVIGAEKPAAHVRNFDKINDQIYRGGDPTAVGLTELGAMGIKVDLDLREEGEATKTEQEEAEKLGIKYVNIPMKPFSAPTEDQMQRALALLRATKPGPIFVHCRRGKDRTGAVIACYRIQHDGWSNQQALEEARKHGMSFTERAMQSYVLHFKPVAIAETSGPLK
;
A
#
# COMPACT_ATOMS: atom_id res chain seq x y z
N MET A 1 -17.92 -33.24 69.88
CA MET A 1 -18.54 -33.34 68.54
C MET A 1 -17.87 -32.30 67.65
N ARG A 2 -16.90 -32.73 66.79
CA ARG A 2 -16.10 -31.82 65.96
C ARG A 2 -16.59 -31.93 64.52
N LEU A 3 -17.15 -30.86 63.96
CA LEU A 3 -17.49 -30.75 62.56
C LEU A 3 -16.25 -30.29 61.76
N ARG A 4 -15.83 -31.12 60.84
CA ARG A 4 -14.78 -30.80 59.86
C ARG A 4 -15.46 -30.21 58.63
N GLY A 5 -15.26 -28.92 58.40
CA GLY A 5 -15.66 -28.23 57.19
C GLY A 5 -14.63 -28.51 56.08
N SER A 6 -15.06 -29.09 54.98
CA SER A 6 -14.25 -29.34 53.80
C SER A 6 -14.29 -28.14 52.88
N ILE A 7 -13.16 -27.45 52.72
CA ILE A 7 -13.00 -26.33 51.76
C ILE A 7 -12.73 -26.95 50.40
N ARG A 8 -13.70 -26.84 49.48
CA ARG A 8 -13.53 -27.18 48.08
C ARG A 8 -12.87 -26.01 47.35
N THR A 9 -11.60 -26.16 47.01
CA THR A 9 -10.86 -25.19 46.18
C THR A 9 -11.34 -25.33 44.73
N LEU A 10 -12.02 -24.28 44.26
CA LEU A 10 -12.44 -24.16 42.84
C LEU A 10 -11.28 -23.62 42.04
N ALA A 11 -10.61 -24.48 41.28
CA ALA A 11 -9.55 -24.08 40.36
C ALA A 11 -10.16 -23.44 39.11
N LEU A 12 -10.08 -22.12 38.97
CA LEU A 12 -10.41 -21.39 37.76
C LEU A 12 -9.33 -21.64 36.70
N PHE A 13 -9.66 -22.46 35.71
CA PHE A 13 -8.81 -22.61 34.49
C PHE A 13 -8.95 -21.34 33.64
N PHE A 14 -7.97 -20.46 33.74
CA PHE A 14 -7.83 -19.32 32.84
C PHE A 14 -7.28 -19.83 31.52
N CYS A 15 -8.15 -20.10 30.56
CA CYS A 15 -7.77 -20.45 29.19
C CYS A 15 -7.23 -19.16 28.53
N ALA A 16 -5.92 -18.94 28.58
CA ALA A 16 -5.27 -17.84 27.86
C ALA A 16 -5.37 -18.15 26.35
N PHE A 17 -6.32 -17.52 25.68
CA PHE A 17 -6.41 -17.49 24.24
C PHE A 17 -5.24 -16.66 23.72
N GLN A 18 -4.13 -17.30 23.41
CA GLN A 18 -3.00 -16.66 22.74
C GLN A 18 -3.42 -16.36 21.31
N LEU A 19 -3.69 -15.07 21.06
CA LEU A 19 -3.83 -14.55 19.70
C LEU A 19 -2.45 -14.68 19.03
N VAL A 20 -2.26 -15.72 18.24
CA VAL A 20 -1.09 -15.85 17.37
C VAL A 20 -1.27 -14.79 16.28
N ILE A 21 -0.71 -13.60 16.49
CA ILE A 21 -0.52 -12.62 15.43
C ILE A 21 0.53 -13.25 14.52
N GLY A 22 0.07 -13.96 13.48
CA GLY A 22 0.95 -14.45 12.43
C GLY A 22 1.66 -13.26 11.82
N ALA A 23 2.99 -13.24 11.87
CA ALA A 23 3.77 -12.28 11.10
C ALA A 23 3.35 -12.44 9.62
N GLU A 24 2.76 -11.39 9.05
CA GLU A 24 2.43 -11.37 7.63
C GLU A 24 3.70 -11.71 6.85
N LYS A 25 3.68 -12.83 6.12
CA LYS A 25 4.79 -13.17 5.24
C LYS A 25 4.83 -12.12 4.14
N PRO A 26 5.95 -11.44 3.93
CA PRO A 26 6.06 -10.54 2.80
C PRO A 26 5.76 -11.31 1.51
N ALA A 27 5.09 -10.69 0.55
CA ALA A 27 4.78 -11.30 -0.74
C ALA A 27 6.08 -11.64 -1.48
N ALA A 28 6.52 -12.89 -1.36
CA ALA A 28 7.83 -13.34 -1.81
C ALA A 28 8.01 -13.25 -3.34
N HIS A 29 6.91 -13.27 -4.09
CA HIS A 29 6.87 -13.20 -5.55
C HIS A 29 6.56 -11.79 -6.08
N VAL A 30 6.69 -10.77 -5.22
CA VAL A 30 6.59 -9.35 -5.57
C VAL A 30 7.95 -8.69 -5.31
N ARG A 31 8.58 -8.20 -6.37
CA ARG A 31 9.87 -7.51 -6.25
C ARG A 31 9.74 -6.21 -5.47
N ASN A 32 10.74 -5.86 -4.68
CA ASN A 32 10.80 -4.60 -3.93
C ASN A 32 9.51 -4.35 -3.12
N PHE A 33 8.92 -5.45 -2.60
CA PHE A 33 7.71 -5.39 -1.77
C PHE A 33 8.00 -4.74 -0.42
N ASP A 34 7.14 -3.83 -0.02
CA ASP A 34 7.19 -3.23 1.32
C ASP A 34 5.79 -2.75 1.77
N LYS A 35 5.63 -2.62 3.07
CA LYS A 35 4.43 -2.10 3.73
C LYS A 35 4.66 -0.65 4.13
N ILE A 36 3.87 0.25 3.59
CA ILE A 36 3.92 1.69 3.92
C ILE A 36 3.13 1.98 5.21
N ASN A 37 1.94 1.38 5.32
CA ASN A 37 1.07 1.37 6.50
C ASN A 37 0.04 0.23 6.35
N ASP A 38 -0.94 0.15 7.25
CA ASP A 38 -1.94 -0.93 7.24
C ASP A 38 -2.86 -0.91 6.00
N GLN A 39 -2.90 0.18 5.26
CA GLN A 39 -3.76 0.35 4.08
C GLN A 39 -2.97 0.39 2.77
N ILE A 40 -1.65 0.58 2.81
CA ILE A 40 -0.85 0.79 1.60
C ILE A 40 0.36 -0.13 1.61
N TYR A 41 0.47 -0.88 0.53
CA TYR A 41 1.61 -1.73 0.20
C TYR A 41 2.19 -1.28 -1.15
N ARG A 42 3.48 -1.51 -1.35
CA ARG A 42 4.18 -1.12 -2.57
C ARG A 42 5.02 -2.25 -3.13
N GLY A 43 5.31 -2.21 -4.42
CA GLY A 43 6.21 -3.20 -5.03
C GLY A 43 6.48 -2.98 -6.51
N GLY A 44 7.10 -3.98 -7.12
CA GLY A 44 7.17 -4.15 -8.58
C GLY A 44 5.99 -4.96 -9.10
N ASP A 45 5.94 -5.14 -10.43
CA ASP A 45 4.93 -5.96 -11.08
C ASP A 45 4.87 -7.36 -10.44
N PRO A 46 3.71 -7.78 -9.94
CA PRO A 46 3.55 -9.09 -9.33
C PRO A 46 3.55 -10.18 -10.41
N THR A 47 3.99 -11.37 -10.05
CA THR A 47 3.70 -12.57 -10.83
C THR A 47 2.29 -13.06 -10.49
N ALA A 48 1.72 -14.02 -11.23
CA ALA A 48 0.44 -14.64 -10.90
C ALA A 48 0.42 -15.22 -9.46
N VAL A 49 1.54 -15.78 -9.02
CA VAL A 49 1.72 -16.24 -7.63
C VAL A 49 1.73 -15.04 -6.67
N GLY A 50 2.43 -13.96 -7.04
CA GLY A 50 2.46 -12.73 -6.27
C GLY A 50 1.07 -12.10 -6.09
N LEU A 51 0.25 -12.07 -7.14
CA LEU A 51 -1.15 -11.62 -7.04
C LEU A 51 -1.97 -12.49 -6.07
N THR A 52 -1.77 -13.80 -6.10
CA THR A 52 -2.42 -14.72 -5.15
C THR A 52 -1.97 -14.43 -3.71
N GLU A 53 -0.67 -14.16 -3.49
CA GLU A 53 -0.16 -13.77 -2.17
C GLU A 53 -0.77 -12.44 -1.70
N LEU A 54 -0.86 -11.44 -2.58
CA LEU A 54 -1.49 -10.15 -2.28
C LEU A 54 -2.97 -10.31 -1.92
N GLY A 55 -3.70 -11.15 -2.67
CA GLY A 55 -5.09 -11.50 -2.36
C GLY A 55 -5.24 -12.16 -0.98
N ALA A 56 -4.35 -13.09 -0.63
CA ALA A 56 -4.32 -13.76 0.68
C ALA A 56 -3.98 -12.79 1.83
N MET A 57 -3.23 -11.72 1.55
CA MET A 57 -2.95 -10.63 2.49
C MET A 57 -4.13 -9.65 2.65
N GLY A 58 -5.20 -9.83 1.88
CA GLY A 58 -6.38 -8.98 1.95
C GLY A 58 -6.34 -7.72 1.10
N ILE A 59 -5.39 -7.62 0.16
CA ILE A 59 -5.36 -6.52 -0.81
C ILE A 59 -6.68 -6.48 -1.58
N LYS A 60 -7.25 -5.29 -1.74
CA LYS A 60 -8.53 -5.05 -2.42
C LYS A 60 -8.39 -4.23 -3.70
N VAL A 61 -7.31 -3.48 -3.81
CA VAL A 61 -7.03 -2.66 -5.00
C VAL A 61 -5.60 -2.89 -5.44
N ASP A 62 -5.43 -3.14 -6.72
CA ASP A 62 -4.14 -3.18 -7.41
C ASP A 62 -4.01 -1.92 -8.28
N LEU A 63 -3.11 -1.02 -7.88
CA LEU A 63 -2.84 0.24 -8.58
C LEU A 63 -1.58 0.11 -9.41
N ASP A 64 -1.76 -0.13 -10.70
CA ASP A 64 -0.68 -0.25 -11.68
C ASP A 64 -0.33 1.10 -12.33
N LEU A 65 0.93 1.48 -12.24
CA LEU A 65 1.49 2.71 -12.83
C LEU A 65 2.22 2.46 -14.15
N ARG A 66 2.14 1.25 -14.72
CA ARG A 66 2.75 0.94 -16.02
C ARG A 66 1.91 1.48 -17.16
N GLU A 67 2.57 1.71 -18.28
CA GLU A 67 1.88 2.00 -19.54
C GLU A 67 1.05 0.78 -19.96
N GLU A 68 -0.09 1.04 -20.58
CA GLU A 68 -1.00 0.00 -21.07
C GLU A 68 -0.31 -0.92 -22.10
N GLY A 69 -0.62 -2.20 -22.02
CA GLY A 69 -0.09 -3.22 -22.92
C GLY A 69 -0.61 -4.60 -22.55
N GLU A 70 -0.12 -5.64 -23.21
CA GLU A 70 -0.58 -7.00 -22.99
C GLU A 70 -0.35 -7.47 -21.55
N ALA A 71 0.81 -7.13 -20.97
CA ALA A 71 1.12 -7.50 -19.59
C ALA A 71 0.18 -6.87 -18.54
N THR A 72 -0.27 -5.63 -18.77
CA THR A 72 -1.23 -4.96 -17.88
C THR A 72 -2.63 -5.53 -18.01
N LYS A 73 -3.03 -5.95 -19.22
CA LYS A 73 -4.31 -6.63 -19.45
C LYS A 73 -4.35 -8.01 -18.77
N THR A 74 -3.30 -8.81 -18.94
CA THR A 74 -3.19 -10.12 -18.30
C THR A 74 -3.27 -9.97 -16.77
N GLU A 75 -2.56 -9.00 -16.20
CA GLU A 75 -2.59 -8.76 -14.75
C GLU A 75 -3.97 -8.31 -14.27
N GLN A 76 -4.65 -7.44 -15.04
CA GLN A 76 -6.03 -7.05 -14.76
C GLN A 76 -6.94 -8.28 -14.67
N GLU A 77 -6.90 -9.16 -15.67
CA GLU A 77 -7.73 -10.37 -15.70
C GLU A 77 -7.45 -11.31 -14.53
N GLU A 78 -6.18 -11.43 -14.13
CA GLU A 78 -5.79 -12.26 -12.98
C GLU A 78 -6.21 -11.62 -11.65
N ALA A 79 -6.03 -10.33 -11.47
CA ALA A 79 -6.45 -9.59 -10.28
C ALA A 79 -7.98 -9.67 -10.09
N GLU A 80 -8.75 -9.46 -11.16
CA GLU A 80 -10.22 -9.53 -11.12
C GLU A 80 -10.73 -10.93 -10.75
N LYS A 81 -10.09 -12.00 -11.21
CA LYS A 81 -10.40 -13.39 -10.81
C LYS A 81 -10.19 -13.63 -9.31
N LEU A 82 -9.27 -12.90 -8.70
CA LEU A 82 -8.99 -12.96 -7.26
C LEU A 82 -9.87 -11.99 -6.42
N GLY A 83 -10.78 -11.25 -7.06
CA GLY A 83 -11.62 -10.25 -6.41
C GLY A 83 -10.86 -8.99 -5.99
N ILE A 84 -9.70 -8.73 -6.62
CA ILE A 84 -8.90 -7.53 -6.46
C ILE A 84 -9.31 -6.55 -7.57
N LYS A 85 -9.73 -5.34 -7.19
CA LYS A 85 -10.06 -4.29 -8.16
C LYS A 85 -8.77 -3.78 -8.80
N TYR A 86 -8.63 -3.95 -10.11
CA TYR A 86 -7.51 -3.40 -10.86
C TYR A 86 -7.80 -1.94 -11.28
N VAL A 87 -6.80 -1.07 -11.11
CA VAL A 87 -6.84 0.33 -11.55
C VAL A 87 -5.51 0.67 -12.22
N ASN A 88 -5.55 1.12 -13.47
CA ASN A 88 -4.35 1.58 -14.16
C ASN A 88 -4.31 3.10 -14.26
N ILE A 89 -3.19 3.69 -13.82
CA ILE A 89 -2.85 5.11 -14.01
C ILE A 89 -1.49 5.17 -14.70
N PRO A 90 -1.47 5.08 -16.04
CA PRO A 90 -0.25 4.91 -16.79
C PRO A 90 0.67 6.13 -16.68
N MET A 91 1.91 5.90 -16.24
CA MET A 91 2.97 6.90 -16.14
C MET A 91 4.15 6.49 -17.00
N LYS A 92 4.72 7.43 -17.75
CA LYS A 92 5.89 7.18 -18.61
C LYS A 92 7.17 7.06 -17.77
N PRO A 93 8.08 6.11 -18.09
CA PRO A 93 9.43 6.12 -17.54
C PRO A 93 10.17 7.41 -17.89
N PHE A 94 11.11 7.81 -17.06
CA PHE A 94 11.96 8.99 -17.24
C PHE A 94 11.23 10.34 -17.39
N SER A 95 9.91 10.37 -17.16
CA SER A 95 9.10 11.58 -17.23
C SER A 95 8.47 11.88 -15.87
N ALA A 96 8.28 13.16 -15.58
CA ALA A 96 7.45 13.54 -14.44
C ALA A 96 6.01 13.05 -14.64
N PRO A 97 5.32 12.60 -13.60
CA PRO A 97 3.88 12.38 -13.68
C PRO A 97 3.17 13.70 -13.96
N THR A 98 2.02 13.63 -14.63
CA THR A 98 1.14 14.81 -14.73
C THR A 98 0.45 15.05 -13.39
N GLU A 99 -0.05 16.26 -13.18
CA GLU A 99 -0.82 16.59 -11.97
C GLU A 99 -2.06 15.70 -11.84
N ASP A 100 -2.81 15.49 -12.93
CA ASP A 100 -3.97 14.58 -12.94
C ASP A 100 -3.60 13.15 -12.51
N GLN A 101 -2.54 12.57 -13.08
CA GLN A 101 -2.07 11.23 -12.71
C GLN A 101 -1.75 11.16 -11.22
N MET A 102 -1.04 12.15 -10.70
CA MET A 102 -0.67 12.17 -9.29
C MET A 102 -1.90 12.34 -8.38
N GLN A 103 -2.78 13.28 -8.69
CA GLN A 103 -3.99 13.50 -7.87
C GLN A 103 -4.91 12.27 -7.86
N ARG A 104 -5.08 11.60 -8.99
CA ARG A 104 -5.85 10.34 -9.06
C ARG A 104 -5.21 9.24 -8.22
N ALA A 105 -3.90 9.07 -8.29
CA ALA A 105 -3.19 8.09 -7.48
C ALA A 105 -3.32 8.40 -5.99
N LEU A 106 -3.09 9.66 -5.59
CA LEU A 106 -3.21 10.09 -4.20
C LEU A 106 -4.65 9.97 -3.67
N ALA A 107 -5.66 10.23 -4.49
CA ALA A 107 -7.06 10.02 -4.11
C ALA A 107 -7.35 8.56 -3.78
N LEU A 108 -6.83 7.62 -4.59
CA LEU A 108 -6.95 6.19 -4.31
C LEU A 108 -6.23 5.78 -3.03
N LEU A 109 -4.98 6.23 -2.83
CA LEU A 109 -4.20 5.88 -1.64
C LEU A 109 -4.81 6.42 -0.34
N ARG A 110 -5.61 7.47 -0.39
CA ARG A 110 -6.33 8.03 0.76
C ARG A 110 -7.69 7.38 0.99
N ALA A 111 -8.21 6.65 0.02
CA ALA A 111 -9.50 6.00 0.14
C ALA A 111 -9.43 4.84 1.16
N THR A 112 -10.32 4.84 2.14
CA THR A 112 -10.41 3.76 3.14
C THR A 112 -11.20 2.55 2.66
N LYS A 113 -11.88 2.67 1.53
CA LYS A 113 -12.68 1.61 0.91
C LYS A 113 -12.29 1.47 -0.57
N PRO A 114 -12.26 0.25 -1.09
CA PRO A 114 -12.74 -1.01 -0.51
C PRO A 114 -11.78 -1.69 0.48
N GLY A 115 -10.58 -1.18 0.76
CA GLY A 115 -9.62 -1.76 1.68
C GLY A 115 -8.17 -1.55 1.23
N PRO A 116 -7.22 -2.37 1.69
CA PRO A 116 -5.80 -2.17 1.43
C PRO A 116 -5.47 -2.15 -0.05
N ILE A 117 -4.53 -1.28 -0.42
CA ILE A 117 -4.11 -1.02 -1.79
C ILE A 117 -2.66 -1.46 -1.96
N PHE A 118 -2.38 -2.17 -3.04
CA PHE A 118 -1.04 -2.41 -3.54
C PHE A 118 -0.76 -1.45 -4.70
N VAL A 119 0.28 -0.62 -4.59
CA VAL A 119 0.69 0.30 -5.66
C VAL A 119 2.03 -0.15 -6.23
N HIS A 120 2.09 -0.27 -7.55
CA HIS A 120 3.28 -0.78 -8.20
C HIS A 120 3.56 -0.16 -9.57
N CYS A 121 4.74 -0.42 -10.06
CA CYS A 121 5.17 -0.24 -11.45
C CYS A 121 6.05 -1.44 -11.82
N ARG A 122 6.74 -1.42 -12.94
CA ARG A 122 7.56 -2.56 -13.38
C ARG A 122 8.60 -3.02 -12.33
N ARG A 123 9.28 -2.11 -11.63
CA ARG A 123 10.34 -2.43 -10.66
C ARG A 123 9.99 -2.07 -9.21
N GLY A 124 8.89 -1.39 -9.00
CA GLY A 124 8.52 -0.87 -7.68
C GLY A 124 9.44 0.24 -7.17
N LYS A 125 10.17 0.91 -8.05
CA LYS A 125 11.23 1.86 -7.68
C LYS A 125 10.83 3.30 -7.99
N ASP A 126 10.82 3.67 -9.27
CA ASP A 126 10.79 5.05 -9.71
C ASP A 126 9.39 5.66 -9.65
N ARG A 127 8.45 5.21 -10.49
CA ARG A 127 7.04 5.68 -10.51
C ARG A 127 6.35 5.44 -9.18
N THR A 128 6.48 4.22 -8.64
CA THR A 128 5.98 3.85 -7.31
C THR A 128 6.60 4.73 -6.23
N GLY A 129 7.91 4.98 -6.30
CA GLY A 129 8.62 5.86 -5.38
C GLY A 129 8.10 7.29 -5.43
N ALA A 130 7.84 7.85 -6.63
CA ALA A 130 7.29 9.18 -6.77
C ALA A 130 5.89 9.32 -6.17
N VAL A 131 5.01 8.34 -6.42
CA VAL A 131 3.64 8.33 -5.87
C VAL A 131 3.66 8.20 -4.34
N ILE A 132 4.46 7.28 -3.78
CA ILE A 132 4.57 7.13 -2.33
C ILE A 132 5.19 8.37 -1.69
N ALA A 133 6.22 8.97 -2.29
CA ALA A 133 6.82 10.20 -1.77
C ALA A 133 5.79 11.35 -1.71
N CYS A 134 5.00 11.56 -2.77
CA CYS A 134 3.94 12.56 -2.76
C CYS A 134 2.83 12.23 -1.73
N TYR A 135 2.53 10.95 -1.51
CA TYR A 135 1.63 10.53 -0.44
C TYR A 135 2.20 10.92 0.95
N ARG A 136 3.48 10.64 1.23
CA ARG A 136 4.14 11.04 2.49
C ARG A 136 4.08 12.54 2.72
N ILE A 137 4.31 13.34 1.66
CA ILE A 137 4.24 14.80 1.76
C ILE A 137 2.80 15.26 2.01
N GLN A 138 1.84 14.76 1.24
CA GLN A 138 0.44 15.18 1.27
C GLN A 138 -0.30 14.72 2.54
N HIS A 139 -0.03 13.48 3.00
CA HIS A 139 -0.79 12.82 4.07
C HIS A 139 -0.02 12.80 5.39
N ASP A 140 1.27 12.44 5.36
CA ASP A 140 2.06 12.26 6.57
C ASP A 140 2.81 13.55 6.99
N GLY A 141 2.72 14.62 6.19
CA GLY A 141 3.34 15.91 6.49
C GLY A 141 4.88 15.91 6.38
N TRP A 142 5.44 14.97 5.63
CA TRP A 142 6.89 14.90 5.43
C TRP A 142 7.38 16.06 4.56
N SER A 143 8.63 16.49 4.79
CA SER A 143 9.29 17.37 3.83
C SER A 143 9.56 16.64 2.52
N ASN A 144 9.58 17.38 1.42
CA ASN A 144 9.88 16.84 0.09
C ASN A 144 11.23 16.10 0.08
N GLN A 145 12.23 16.61 0.80
CA GLN A 145 13.55 15.98 0.91
C GLN A 145 13.48 14.62 1.61
N GLN A 146 12.79 14.53 2.75
CA GLN A 146 12.61 13.25 3.47
C GLN A 146 11.91 12.21 2.61
N ALA A 147 10.85 12.61 1.91
CA ALA A 147 10.08 11.73 1.04
C ALA A 147 10.92 11.23 -0.16
N LEU A 148 11.74 12.11 -0.76
CA LEU A 148 12.66 11.71 -1.83
C LEU A 148 13.73 10.76 -1.33
N GLU A 149 14.26 10.95 -0.11
CA GLU A 149 15.24 10.05 0.48
C GLU A 149 14.66 8.64 0.72
N GLU A 150 13.39 8.54 1.19
CA GLU A 150 12.70 7.25 1.27
C GLU A 150 12.58 6.60 -0.11
N ALA A 151 12.16 7.34 -1.14
CA ALA A 151 12.06 6.82 -2.50
C ALA A 151 13.42 6.31 -3.03
N ARG A 152 14.52 7.01 -2.73
CA ARG A 152 15.87 6.58 -3.07
C ARG A 152 16.31 5.33 -2.32
N LYS A 153 16.00 5.19 -1.04
CA LYS A 153 16.25 3.97 -0.26
C LYS A 153 15.53 2.76 -0.86
N HIS A 154 14.35 2.97 -1.45
CA HIS A 154 13.61 1.95 -2.21
C HIS A 154 14.09 1.79 -3.67
N GLY A 155 15.21 2.42 -4.04
CA GLY A 155 15.90 2.22 -5.29
C GLY A 155 15.46 3.14 -6.43
N MET A 156 14.82 4.29 -6.14
CA MET A 156 14.61 5.32 -7.17
C MET A 156 15.95 5.72 -7.77
N SER A 157 16.05 5.61 -9.09
CA SER A 157 17.27 5.86 -9.82
C SER A 157 17.66 7.34 -9.80
N PHE A 158 18.95 7.63 -9.64
CA PHE A 158 19.48 8.98 -9.76
C PHE A 158 19.31 9.57 -11.19
N THR A 159 19.09 8.71 -12.19
CA THR A 159 18.81 9.12 -13.56
C THR A 159 17.38 9.59 -13.79
N GLU A 160 16.47 9.27 -12.89
CA GLU A 160 15.05 9.69 -12.94
C GLU A 160 14.86 11.14 -12.48
N ARG A 161 15.60 12.06 -13.10
CA ARG A 161 15.67 13.47 -12.69
C ARG A 161 14.32 14.16 -12.73
N ALA A 162 13.49 13.86 -13.72
CA ALA A 162 12.17 14.47 -13.86
C ALA A 162 11.24 14.07 -12.69
N MET A 163 11.22 12.80 -12.30
CA MET A 163 10.45 12.32 -11.16
C MET A 163 10.98 12.86 -9.83
N GLN A 164 12.31 12.89 -9.64
CA GLN A 164 12.92 13.48 -8.45
C GLN A 164 12.60 14.98 -8.32
N SER A 165 12.69 15.72 -9.43
CA SER A 165 12.35 17.15 -9.47
C SER A 165 10.86 17.34 -9.14
N TYR A 166 9.98 16.50 -9.67
CA TYR A 166 8.55 16.55 -9.34
C TYR A 166 8.31 16.39 -7.83
N VAL A 167 8.92 15.38 -7.21
CA VAL A 167 8.82 15.16 -5.76
C VAL A 167 9.35 16.35 -4.97
N LEU A 168 10.51 16.90 -5.34
CA LEU A 168 11.12 18.03 -4.64
C LEU A 168 10.28 19.32 -4.71
N HIS A 169 9.48 19.51 -5.76
CA HIS A 169 8.64 20.69 -5.95
C HIS A 169 7.16 20.40 -5.71
N PHE A 170 6.80 19.19 -5.31
CA PHE A 170 5.41 18.84 -5.03
C PHE A 170 4.85 19.71 -3.91
N LYS A 171 3.67 20.26 -4.15
CA LYS A 171 2.95 21.07 -3.15
C LYS A 171 1.69 20.33 -2.73
N PRO A 172 1.49 20.08 -1.42
CA PRO A 172 0.25 19.52 -0.95
C PRO A 172 -0.95 20.35 -1.40
N VAL A 173 -1.97 19.69 -1.93
CA VAL A 173 -3.24 20.35 -2.23
C VAL A 173 -4.05 20.40 -0.95
N ALA A 174 -4.62 21.55 -0.61
CA ALA A 174 -5.54 21.66 0.51
C ALA A 174 -6.70 20.66 0.31
N ILE A 175 -6.77 19.66 1.17
CA ILE A 175 -7.89 18.72 1.19
C ILE A 175 -9.05 19.50 1.77
N ALA A 176 -10.08 19.80 0.96
CA ALA A 176 -11.35 20.23 1.52
C ALA A 176 -11.81 19.09 2.44
N GLU A 177 -11.74 19.30 3.74
CA GLU A 177 -12.37 18.38 4.70
C GLU A 177 -13.84 18.33 4.35
N THR A 178 -14.31 17.17 3.86
CA THR A 178 -15.74 16.90 3.78
C THR A 178 -16.25 16.66 5.20
N SER A 179 -16.16 17.72 6.02
CA SER A 179 -16.73 17.78 7.33
C SER A 179 -18.18 18.26 7.21
N GLY A 180 -19.08 17.30 7.14
CA GLY A 180 -20.49 17.57 7.33
C GLY A 180 -21.23 16.27 7.58
N PRO A 181 -21.81 16.03 8.78
CA PRO A 181 -22.76 14.97 8.92
C PRO A 181 -23.97 15.33 8.04
N LEU A 182 -24.27 14.46 7.09
CA LEU A 182 -25.56 14.51 6.40
C LEU A 182 -26.65 14.40 7.48
N LYS A 183 -27.37 15.47 7.67
CA LYS A 183 -28.60 15.49 8.45
C LYS A 183 -29.70 14.74 7.70
#